data_e2063596dec22842b0c8fda06a0848a4
#
_entry.id   e2063596dec22842b0c8fda06a0848a4
#
_cell.length_a   1.000
_cell.length_b   1.000
_cell.length_c   1.000
_cell.angle_alpha   90.00
_cell.angle_beta   90.00
_cell.angle_gamma   90.00
#
_symmetry.space_group_name_H-M   'P 1'
#
loop_
_entity.id
_entity.type
_entity.pdbx_description
1 polymer ?
#
loop_
_entity_poly.entity_id
_entity_poly.type
_entity_poly.pdbx_seq_one_letter_code
_entity_poly.pdbx_strand_id
1 'polypeptide(L)'
;MTSFHVGSVDLQLFVGRIACSPLAGWQCLAPWELTTKAGHFVRELLPSLDADYTIDDAIAVHRTAEIESAAVIKTPAVIGPGCFVAAGGYVRGGVWLEAHCVVGPGSEIKSSFLFRGSKLAHFNFVGDSVLGENVNLEAGSIVANRRNERDEKGIVVTLGQTRIDTGVEKFGALIGDGCCIGANAVIAPGAILARGTVIPRLGLVDQSVG
;
A
#
# COMPACT_ATOMS: atom_id res chain seq x y z
N MET A 1 -28.21 2.29 -14.82
CA MET A 1 -27.74 0.92 -15.11
C MET A 1 -26.22 0.98 -15.07
N THR A 2 -25.63 0.62 -13.93
CA THR A 2 -24.17 0.59 -13.74
C THR A 2 -23.65 -0.68 -14.41
N SER A 3 -22.96 -0.52 -15.49
CA SER A 3 -22.21 -1.59 -16.16
C SER A 3 -21.12 -2.08 -15.23
N PHE A 4 -21.34 -3.20 -14.57
CA PHE A 4 -20.26 -3.93 -13.89
C PHE A 4 -19.33 -4.47 -14.97
N HIS A 5 -18.14 -3.90 -15.08
CA HIS A 5 -17.08 -4.52 -15.85
C HIS A 5 -16.71 -5.83 -15.14
N VAL A 6 -16.82 -6.93 -15.86
CA VAL A 6 -16.35 -8.25 -15.40
C VAL A 6 -14.86 -8.11 -15.12
N GLY A 7 -14.48 -8.19 -13.83
CA GLY A 7 -13.08 -8.12 -13.40
C GLY A 7 -12.67 -6.88 -12.61
N SER A 8 -13.58 -5.96 -12.24
CA SER A 8 -13.22 -4.81 -11.40
C SER A 8 -13.26 -5.18 -9.90
N VAL A 9 -12.18 -4.87 -9.19
CA VAL A 9 -12.15 -4.94 -7.72
C VAL A 9 -12.69 -3.63 -7.18
N ASP A 10 -13.84 -3.69 -6.47
CA ASP A 10 -14.38 -2.51 -5.78
C ASP A 10 -13.55 -2.22 -4.53
N LEU A 11 -12.70 -1.18 -4.61
CA LEU A 11 -11.83 -0.78 -3.53
C LEU A 11 -12.59 -0.39 -2.25
N GLN A 12 -13.83 0.12 -2.35
CA GLN A 12 -14.63 0.49 -1.18
C GLN A 12 -14.99 -0.69 -0.28
N LEU A 13 -15.06 -1.90 -0.84
CA LEU A 13 -15.29 -3.11 -0.05
C LEU A 13 -14.12 -3.41 0.90
N PHE A 14 -12.94 -2.94 0.58
CA PHE A 14 -11.70 -3.18 1.34
C PHE A 14 -11.26 -1.95 2.12
N VAL A 15 -11.35 -0.77 1.53
CA VAL A 15 -10.90 0.51 2.08
C VAL A 15 -12.09 1.47 2.18
N GLY A 16 -12.73 1.52 3.36
CA GLY A 16 -13.98 2.26 3.55
C GLY A 16 -13.89 3.74 3.30
N ARG A 17 -12.73 4.33 3.55
CA ARG A 17 -12.51 5.77 3.39
C ARG A 17 -12.08 6.21 2.00
N ILE A 18 -11.85 5.30 1.07
CA ILE A 18 -11.30 5.70 -0.24
C ILE A 18 -12.11 6.79 -0.93
N ALA A 19 -13.44 6.71 -0.85
CA ALA A 19 -14.36 7.72 -1.42
C ALA A 19 -14.28 9.09 -0.74
N CYS A 20 -13.78 9.16 0.50
CA CYS A 20 -13.61 10.39 1.28
C CYS A 20 -12.14 10.80 1.41
N SER A 21 -11.26 10.16 0.68
CA SER A 21 -9.81 10.44 0.69
C SER A 21 -9.40 11.25 -0.54
N PRO A 22 -8.19 11.80 -0.57
CA PRO A 22 -7.62 12.40 -1.77
C PRO A 22 -7.58 11.45 -2.98
N LEU A 23 -7.69 10.14 -2.78
CA LEU A 23 -7.70 9.13 -3.84
C LEU A 23 -9.10 8.86 -4.42
N ALA A 24 -10.15 9.56 -3.96
CA ALA A 24 -11.53 9.35 -4.38
C ALA A 24 -11.74 9.38 -5.91
N GLY A 25 -11.01 10.26 -6.61
CA GLY A 25 -11.07 10.38 -8.07
C GLY A 25 -10.61 9.11 -8.81
N TRP A 26 -9.87 8.23 -8.14
CA TRP A 26 -9.29 7.01 -8.73
C TRP A 26 -9.84 5.72 -8.12
N GLN A 27 -10.87 5.80 -7.29
CA GLN A 27 -11.48 4.64 -6.62
C GLN A 27 -12.05 3.57 -7.56
N CYS A 28 -12.33 3.94 -8.82
CA CYS A 28 -12.82 3.01 -9.86
C CYS A 28 -11.69 2.23 -10.55
N LEU A 29 -10.43 2.59 -10.31
CA LEU A 29 -9.28 1.85 -10.83
C LEU A 29 -9.09 0.56 -10.05
N ALA A 30 -8.57 -0.46 -10.72
CA ALA A 30 -8.11 -1.66 -10.03
C ALA A 30 -6.87 -1.33 -9.17
N PRO A 31 -6.64 -2.04 -8.03
CA PRO A 31 -5.53 -1.73 -7.14
C PRO A 31 -4.15 -1.82 -7.82
N TRP A 32 -3.97 -2.73 -8.77
CA TRP A 32 -2.73 -2.82 -9.55
C TRP A 32 -2.54 -1.65 -10.53
N GLU A 33 -3.63 -1.06 -11.05
CA GLU A 33 -3.54 0.16 -11.89
C GLU A 33 -3.11 1.36 -11.05
N LEU A 34 -3.65 1.49 -9.82
CA LEU A 34 -3.23 2.52 -8.87
C LEU A 34 -1.74 2.40 -8.55
N THR A 35 -1.28 1.21 -8.18
CA THR A 35 0.11 1.02 -7.75
C THR A 35 1.11 1.12 -8.89
N THR A 36 0.76 0.66 -10.09
CA THR A 36 1.61 0.82 -11.29
C THR A 36 1.85 2.29 -11.63
N LYS A 37 0.84 3.15 -11.41
CA LYS A 37 0.91 4.60 -11.67
C LYS A 37 1.11 5.41 -10.39
N ALA A 38 1.51 4.80 -9.28
CA ALA A 38 1.57 5.45 -7.98
C ALA A 38 2.38 6.75 -7.98
N GLY A 39 3.53 6.77 -8.66
CA GLY A 39 4.33 7.98 -8.79
C GLY A 39 3.62 9.14 -9.52
N HIS A 40 2.77 8.82 -10.49
CA HIS A 40 1.95 9.82 -11.18
C HIS A 40 0.86 10.36 -10.23
N PHE A 41 0.08 9.49 -9.61
CA PHE A 41 -1.00 9.92 -8.72
C PHE A 41 -0.48 10.70 -7.50
N VAL A 42 0.63 10.27 -6.90
CA VAL A 42 1.24 11.02 -5.80
C VAL A 42 1.65 12.44 -6.22
N ARG A 43 2.15 12.63 -7.45
CA ARG A 43 2.44 13.98 -7.98
C ARG A 43 1.16 14.80 -8.21
N GLU A 44 0.09 14.18 -8.67
CA GLU A 44 -1.20 14.86 -8.88
C GLU A 44 -1.86 15.31 -7.57
N LEU A 45 -1.54 14.67 -6.43
CA LEU A 45 -2.02 15.11 -5.12
C LEU A 45 -1.34 16.38 -4.62
N LEU A 46 -0.08 16.66 -5.01
CA LEU A 46 0.70 17.75 -4.45
C LEU A 46 0.03 19.13 -4.54
N PRO A 47 -0.58 19.54 -5.68
CA PRO A 47 -1.23 20.85 -5.78
C PRO A 47 -2.48 21.01 -4.89
N SER A 48 -3.06 19.91 -4.41
CA SER A 48 -4.25 19.90 -3.57
C SER A 48 -3.95 19.91 -2.07
N LEU A 49 -2.67 19.79 -1.69
CA LEU A 49 -2.24 19.82 -0.29
C LEU A 49 -2.32 21.25 0.26
N ASP A 50 -2.67 21.36 1.52
CA ASP A 50 -2.79 22.66 2.22
C ASP A 50 -1.41 23.23 2.62
N ALA A 51 -1.44 24.42 3.24
CA ALA A 51 -0.24 25.14 3.66
C ALA A 51 0.51 24.47 4.85
N ASP A 52 -0.05 23.41 5.43
CA ASP A 52 0.59 22.67 6.51
C ASP A 52 1.63 21.66 5.98
N TYR A 53 1.75 21.52 4.65
CA TYR A 53 2.79 20.71 4.02
C TYR A 53 3.97 21.56 3.53
N THR A 54 5.17 21.09 3.84
CA THR A 54 6.40 21.54 3.16
C THR A 54 6.66 20.62 1.98
N ILE A 55 6.83 21.19 0.78
CA ILE A 55 7.05 20.42 -0.46
C ILE A 55 8.44 20.75 -1.00
N ASP A 56 9.27 19.75 -1.17
CA ASP A 56 10.61 19.83 -1.80
C ASP A 56 10.79 18.64 -2.75
N ASP A 57 11.21 18.89 -3.98
CA ASP A 57 11.40 17.87 -5.06
C ASP A 57 10.28 16.82 -5.12
N ALA A 58 9.01 17.27 -5.08
CA ALA A 58 7.82 16.41 -5.04
C ALA A 58 7.77 15.44 -3.83
N ILE A 59 8.44 15.76 -2.73
CA ILE A 59 8.25 15.16 -1.41
C ILE A 59 7.48 16.17 -0.56
N ALA A 60 6.27 15.83 -0.18
CA ALA A 60 5.44 16.64 0.70
C ALA A 60 5.43 16.03 2.10
N VAL A 61 5.78 16.83 3.11
CA VAL A 61 5.81 16.41 4.50
C VAL A 61 4.94 17.35 5.31
N HIS A 62 3.93 16.79 5.97
CA HIS A 62 3.08 17.57 6.88
C HIS A 62 3.86 18.02 8.12
N ARG A 63 3.62 19.24 8.60
CA ARG A 63 4.34 19.87 9.73
C ARG A 63 4.27 19.08 11.05
N THR A 64 3.29 18.18 11.22
CA THR A 64 3.15 17.31 12.39
C THR A 64 3.72 15.91 12.17
N ALA A 65 4.25 15.61 10.98
CA ALA A 65 4.94 14.35 10.74
C ALA A 65 6.34 14.39 11.39
N GLU A 66 6.75 13.27 11.93
CA GLU A 66 8.08 13.08 12.52
C GLU A 66 8.90 12.15 11.63
N ILE A 67 10.05 12.66 11.19
CA ILE A 67 11.00 11.90 10.37
C ILE A 67 12.32 11.88 11.11
N GLU A 68 12.72 10.71 11.60
CA GLU A 68 13.99 10.57 12.30
C GLU A 68 15.18 10.75 11.37
N SER A 69 16.30 11.21 11.92
CA SER A 69 17.57 11.27 11.20
C SER A 69 17.95 9.86 10.69
N ALA A 70 18.51 9.77 9.50
CA ALA A 70 18.80 8.53 8.78
C ALA A 70 17.58 7.77 8.20
N ALA A 71 16.36 8.30 8.30
CA ALA A 71 15.29 7.89 7.40
C ALA A 71 15.58 8.40 5.97
N VAL A 72 15.21 7.60 4.97
CA VAL A 72 15.39 7.98 3.56
C VAL A 72 14.05 8.04 2.87
N ILE A 73 13.71 9.23 2.32
CA ILE A 73 12.50 9.42 1.53
C ILE A 73 12.90 9.80 0.10
N LYS A 74 12.38 9.07 -0.87
CA LYS A 74 12.57 9.29 -2.31
C LYS A 74 11.33 9.88 -2.95
N THR A 75 11.54 10.73 -3.92
CA THR A 75 10.49 11.40 -4.72
C THR A 75 9.77 10.41 -5.66
N PRO A 76 8.47 10.61 -5.94
CA PRO A 76 7.55 11.46 -5.21
C PRO A 76 6.99 10.76 -3.96
N ALA A 77 6.70 11.52 -2.90
CA ALA A 77 6.11 11.00 -1.69
C ALA A 77 5.21 12.05 -1.01
N VAL A 78 4.16 11.60 -0.35
CA VAL A 78 3.36 12.40 0.57
C VAL A 78 3.35 11.73 1.93
N ILE A 79 3.82 12.46 2.95
CA ILE A 79 3.86 12.03 4.34
C ILE A 79 2.84 12.86 5.12
N GLY A 80 1.72 12.26 5.45
CA GLY A 80 0.55 12.92 6.04
C GLY A 80 0.68 13.29 7.50
N PRO A 81 -0.36 13.91 8.09
CA PRO A 81 -0.36 14.41 9.47
C PRO A 81 -0.07 13.31 10.50
N GLY A 82 0.81 13.61 11.46
CA GLY A 82 1.14 12.69 12.53
C GLY A 82 1.76 11.37 12.11
N CYS A 83 2.25 11.27 10.87
CA CYS A 83 3.02 10.12 10.42
C CYS A 83 4.39 10.08 11.10
N PHE A 84 4.91 8.87 11.28
CA PHE A 84 6.24 8.64 11.83
C PHE A 84 7.06 7.77 10.88
N VAL A 85 8.25 8.26 10.53
CA VAL A 85 9.24 7.48 9.75
C VAL A 85 10.50 7.34 10.58
N ALA A 86 10.75 6.14 11.07
CA ALA A 86 11.87 5.83 11.94
C ALA A 86 13.22 5.85 11.20
N ALA A 87 14.30 5.99 11.96
CA ALA A 87 15.66 5.84 11.47
C ALA A 87 15.85 4.48 10.76
N GLY A 88 16.46 4.51 9.57
CA GLY A 88 16.58 3.35 8.69
C GLY A 88 15.30 2.95 7.97
N GLY A 89 14.20 3.67 8.15
CA GLY A 89 13.03 3.57 7.30
C GLY A 89 13.35 4.05 5.88
N TYR A 90 12.91 3.28 4.86
CA TYR A 90 13.19 3.59 3.45
C TYR A 90 11.87 3.73 2.68
N VAL A 91 11.44 4.96 2.48
CA VAL A 91 10.28 5.33 1.68
C VAL A 91 10.76 5.61 0.27
N ARG A 92 10.46 4.71 -0.67
CA ARG A 92 10.79 4.88 -2.10
C ARG A 92 9.71 5.68 -2.81
N GLY A 93 9.95 6.06 -4.07
CA GLY A 93 9.00 6.87 -4.83
C GLY A 93 7.65 6.22 -5.07
N GLY A 94 6.62 7.06 -5.22
CA GLY A 94 5.24 6.64 -5.43
C GLY A 94 4.54 6.23 -4.13
N VAL A 95 4.86 6.85 -3.00
CA VAL A 95 4.27 6.53 -1.71
C VAL A 95 3.37 7.66 -1.20
N TRP A 96 2.17 7.31 -0.79
CA TRP A 96 1.27 8.18 -0.06
C TRP A 96 0.94 7.55 1.29
N LEU A 97 1.30 8.26 2.37
CA LEU A 97 0.93 7.92 3.73
C LEU A 97 -0.15 8.91 4.20
N GLU A 98 -1.34 8.40 4.50
CA GLU A 98 -2.39 9.19 5.13
C GLU A 98 -2.00 9.53 6.59
N ALA A 99 -2.90 10.05 7.37
CA ALA A 99 -2.60 10.45 8.74
C ALA A 99 -2.20 9.27 9.66
N HIS A 100 -1.26 9.53 10.58
CA HIS A 100 -0.86 8.60 11.66
C HIS A 100 -0.31 7.25 11.19
N CYS A 101 0.21 7.19 9.97
CA CYS A 101 0.93 6.00 9.49
C CYS A 101 2.32 5.91 10.11
N VAL A 102 2.82 4.69 10.28
CA VAL A 102 4.14 4.42 10.83
C VAL A 102 4.95 3.59 9.85
N VAL A 103 6.15 4.07 9.52
CA VAL A 103 7.20 3.29 8.85
C VAL A 103 8.31 3.08 9.86
N GLY A 104 8.30 1.93 10.53
CA GLY A 104 9.24 1.60 11.59
C GLY A 104 10.65 1.30 11.08
N PRO A 105 11.61 1.09 12.00
CA PRO A 105 13.02 0.93 11.67
C PRO A 105 13.27 -0.26 10.74
N GLY A 106 14.13 -0.05 9.73
CA GLY A 106 14.48 -1.05 8.73
C GLY A 106 13.35 -1.48 7.79
N SER A 107 12.22 -0.78 7.81
CA SER A 107 11.09 -1.05 6.90
C SER A 107 11.27 -0.33 5.58
N GLU A 108 10.94 -1.01 4.49
CA GLU A 108 10.94 -0.45 3.14
C GLU A 108 9.52 -0.44 2.57
N ILE A 109 9.14 0.68 1.94
CA ILE A 109 7.88 0.82 1.23
C ILE A 109 8.09 1.50 -0.11
N LYS A 110 7.39 1.05 -1.17
CA LYS A 110 7.44 1.64 -2.51
C LYS A 110 6.10 1.52 -3.25
N SER A 111 5.81 2.51 -4.10
CA SER A 111 4.64 2.50 -5.01
C SER A 111 3.37 2.05 -4.32
N SER A 112 3.10 2.58 -3.12
CA SER A 112 2.04 2.08 -2.22
C SER A 112 1.27 3.22 -1.56
N PHE A 113 0.02 2.91 -1.23
CA PHE A 113 -0.90 3.81 -0.57
C PHE A 113 -1.30 3.23 0.79
N LEU A 114 -0.97 3.93 1.88
CA LEU A 114 -1.32 3.55 3.23
C LEU A 114 -2.38 4.49 3.78
N PHE A 115 -3.53 3.93 4.11
CA PHE A 115 -4.60 4.68 4.76
C PHE A 115 -4.33 4.84 6.25
N ARG A 116 -5.08 5.75 6.88
CA ARG A 116 -4.91 6.22 8.24
C ARG A 116 -4.58 5.12 9.25
N GLY A 117 -3.58 5.38 10.07
CA GLY A 117 -3.23 4.54 11.23
C GLY A 117 -2.53 3.22 10.88
N SER A 118 -2.23 2.98 9.61
CA SER A 118 -1.53 1.76 9.20
C SER A 118 -0.06 1.79 9.58
N LYS A 119 0.47 0.63 10.01
CA LYS A 119 1.80 0.52 10.63
C LYS A 119 2.61 -0.61 10.03
N LEU A 120 3.81 -0.28 9.62
CA LEU A 120 4.91 -1.20 9.35
C LEU A 120 5.81 -1.18 10.59
N ALA A 121 5.75 -2.22 11.44
CA ALA A 121 6.37 -2.15 12.76
C ALA A 121 7.91 -2.12 12.68
N HIS A 122 8.52 -3.16 12.09
CA HIS A 122 9.98 -3.29 11.99
C HIS A 122 10.36 -4.23 10.85
N PHE A 123 11.40 -3.90 10.07
CA PHE A 123 11.98 -4.77 9.04
C PHE A 123 10.94 -5.33 8.06
N ASN A 124 9.97 -4.53 7.71
CA ASN A 124 8.94 -4.91 6.75
C ASN A 124 9.36 -4.53 5.33
N PHE A 125 8.83 -5.26 4.34
CA PHE A 125 8.82 -4.82 2.95
C PHE A 125 7.38 -4.73 2.46
N VAL A 126 7.01 -3.59 1.87
CA VAL A 126 5.71 -3.39 1.22
C VAL A 126 5.94 -2.78 -0.16
N GLY A 127 5.63 -3.54 -1.20
CA GLY A 127 5.78 -3.09 -2.58
C GLY A 127 4.46 -3.10 -3.35
N ASP A 128 4.20 -2.03 -4.11
CA ASP A 128 3.10 -1.92 -5.08
C ASP A 128 1.75 -2.37 -4.48
N SER A 129 1.37 -1.78 -3.33
CA SER A 129 0.24 -2.26 -2.51
C SER A 129 -0.69 -1.12 -2.06
N VAL A 130 -1.93 -1.50 -1.76
CA VAL A 130 -2.92 -0.62 -1.12
C VAL A 130 -3.27 -1.23 0.23
N LEU A 131 -3.00 -0.50 1.32
CA LEU A 131 -3.33 -0.89 2.69
C LEU A 131 -4.43 0.03 3.23
N GLY A 132 -5.53 -0.56 3.67
CA GLY A 132 -6.64 0.15 4.29
C GLY A 132 -6.28 0.78 5.64
N GLU A 133 -7.30 1.28 6.36
CA GLU A 133 -7.11 1.91 7.67
C GLU A 133 -6.69 0.90 8.74
N ASN A 134 -5.82 1.32 9.65
CA ASN A 134 -5.43 0.55 10.83
C ASN A 134 -4.88 -0.85 10.52
N VAL A 135 -4.27 -1.03 9.36
CA VAL A 135 -3.54 -2.26 9.04
C VAL A 135 -2.26 -2.29 9.86
N ASN A 136 -1.98 -3.42 10.50
CA ASN A 136 -0.76 -3.59 11.29
C ASN A 136 0.08 -4.75 10.77
N LEU A 137 1.29 -4.46 10.34
CA LEU A 137 2.30 -5.44 9.95
C LEU A 137 3.29 -5.62 11.11
N GLU A 138 3.31 -6.81 11.74
CA GLU A 138 4.32 -7.16 12.75
C GLU A 138 5.72 -7.31 12.12
N ALA A 139 6.75 -7.39 12.97
CA ALA A 139 8.14 -7.41 12.55
C ALA A 139 8.46 -8.50 11.50
N GLY A 140 9.23 -8.12 10.49
CA GLY A 140 9.72 -9.03 9.46
C GLY A 140 8.66 -9.53 8.46
N SER A 141 7.40 -9.10 8.57
CA SER A 141 6.40 -9.49 7.58
C SER A 141 6.64 -8.81 6.24
N ILE A 142 6.35 -9.52 5.16
CA ILE A 142 6.68 -9.13 3.78
C ILE A 142 5.40 -9.11 2.93
N VAL A 143 5.17 -8.00 2.23
CA VAL A 143 4.20 -7.95 1.13
C VAL A 143 4.99 -7.92 -0.17
N ALA A 144 5.21 -9.12 -0.73
CA ALA A 144 5.98 -9.30 -1.95
C ALA A 144 5.19 -8.82 -3.17
N ASN A 145 5.86 -8.22 -4.13
CA ASN A 145 5.22 -7.57 -5.28
C ASN A 145 5.56 -8.18 -6.64
N ARG A 146 6.40 -9.21 -6.68
CA ARG A 146 6.84 -9.87 -7.92
C ARG A 146 7.00 -11.36 -7.73
N ARG A 147 6.57 -12.15 -8.72
CA ARG A 147 6.75 -13.59 -8.79
C ARG A 147 8.14 -13.94 -9.30
N ASN A 148 9.11 -13.96 -8.40
CA ASN A 148 10.50 -14.27 -8.77
C ASN A 148 10.73 -15.76 -9.05
N GLU A 149 9.92 -16.61 -8.45
CA GLU A 149 9.97 -18.07 -8.49
C GLU A 149 9.39 -18.70 -9.76
N ARG A 150 8.84 -17.90 -10.68
CA ARG A 150 8.19 -18.37 -11.92
C ARG A 150 8.86 -17.76 -13.14
N ASP A 151 8.79 -18.44 -14.28
CA ASP A 151 9.21 -17.89 -15.57
C ASP A 151 8.25 -16.81 -16.04
N GLU A 152 6.93 -17.07 -15.97
CA GLU A 152 5.89 -16.08 -16.23
C GLU A 152 5.69 -15.19 -15.00
N LYS A 153 5.97 -13.90 -15.16
CA LYS A 153 5.94 -12.91 -14.08
C LYS A 153 4.59 -12.22 -13.92
N GLY A 154 3.63 -12.47 -14.82
CA GLY A 154 2.29 -11.89 -14.77
C GLY A 154 1.59 -12.18 -13.43
N ILE A 155 1.01 -11.14 -12.84
CA ILE A 155 0.27 -11.26 -11.58
C ILE A 155 -1.17 -11.62 -11.89
N VAL A 156 -1.65 -12.70 -11.30
CA VAL A 156 -3.07 -13.08 -11.31
C VAL A 156 -3.64 -12.87 -9.92
N VAL A 157 -4.78 -12.19 -9.87
CA VAL A 157 -5.54 -11.96 -8.65
C VAL A 157 -6.72 -12.94 -8.60
N THR A 158 -6.99 -13.52 -7.46
CA THR A 158 -8.15 -14.38 -7.23
C THR A 158 -9.13 -13.67 -6.28
N LEU A 159 -10.36 -13.43 -6.76
CA LEU A 159 -11.44 -12.84 -5.98
C LEU A 159 -12.65 -13.79 -5.98
N GLY A 160 -12.87 -14.47 -4.86
CA GLY A 160 -13.83 -15.57 -4.80
C GLY A 160 -13.45 -16.69 -5.77
N GLN A 161 -14.29 -16.98 -6.75
CA GLN A 161 -14.03 -17.97 -7.81
C GLN A 161 -13.48 -17.35 -9.09
N THR A 162 -13.33 -16.04 -9.13
CA THR A 162 -12.89 -15.32 -10.34
C THR A 162 -11.39 -15.12 -10.32
N ARG A 163 -10.71 -15.57 -11.37
CA ARG A 163 -9.29 -15.28 -11.64
C ARG A 163 -9.21 -14.10 -12.61
N ILE A 164 -8.42 -13.11 -12.24
CA ILE A 164 -8.24 -11.88 -13.01
C ILE A 164 -6.76 -11.78 -13.37
N ASP A 165 -6.46 -11.80 -14.66
CA ASP A 165 -5.14 -11.42 -15.14
C ASP A 165 -5.01 -9.89 -15.05
N THR A 166 -4.05 -9.43 -14.29
CA THR A 166 -3.85 -8.01 -14.05
C THR A 166 -3.13 -7.29 -15.19
N GLY A 167 -2.48 -8.03 -16.08
CA GLY A 167 -1.62 -7.50 -17.14
C GLY A 167 -0.33 -6.83 -16.63
N VAL A 168 -0.01 -6.94 -15.33
CA VAL A 168 1.21 -6.36 -14.74
C VAL A 168 2.12 -7.41 -14.13
N GLU A 169 3.42 -7.12 -14.06
CA GLU A 169 4.42 -8.00 -13.42
C GLU A 169 4.70 -7.61 -11.96
N LYS A 170 4.14 -6.50 -11.50
CA LYS A 170 4.34 -6.01 -10.13
C LYS A 170 3.01 -5.54 -9.55
N PHE A 171 2.56 -6.25 -8.55
CA PHE A 171 1.47 -5.88 -7.66
C PHE A 171 1.60 -6.71 -6.38
N GLY A 172 1.68 -6.05 -5.24
CA GLY A 172 1.76 -6.71 -3.93
C GLY A 172 0.40 -7.20 -3.48
N ALA A 173 -0.32 -6.36 -2.79
CA ALA A 173 -1.62 -6.74 -2.26
C ALA A 173 -2.59 -5.56 -2.14
N LEU A 174 -3.88 -5.90 -2.12
CA LEU A 174 -4.92 -5.06 -1.53
C LEU A 174 -5.25 -5.64 -0.15
N ILE A 175 -4.94 -4.88 0.89
CA ILE A 175 -5.15 -5.29 2.29
C ILE A 175 -6.25 -4.42 2.88
N GLY A 176 -7.36 -5.03 3.26
CA GLY A 176 -8.53 -4.34 3.79
C GLY A 176 -8.31 -3.72 5.17
N ASP A 177 -9.22 -2.82 5.57
CA ASP A 177 -9.17 -2.11 6.84
C ASP A 177 -9.04 -3.10 8.02
N GLY A 178 -8.23 -2.74 9.02
CA GLY A 178 -8.10 -3.46 10.29
C GLY A 178 -7.43 -4.83 10.19
N CYS A 179 -6.76 -5.14 9.07
CA CYS A 179 -6.00 -6.40 8.96
C CYS A 179 -4.79 -6.41 9.89
N CYS A 180 -4.51 -7.59 10.45
CA CYS A 180 -3.34 -7.85 11.29
C CYS A 180 -2.46 -8.91 10.63
N ILE A 181 -1.23 -8.55 10.28
CA ILE A 181 -0.27 -9.44 9.62
C ILE A 181 0.82 -9.81 10.63
N GLY A 182 0.85 -11.08 11.02
CA GLY A 182 1.75 -11.59 12.03
C GLY A 182 3.23 -11.54 11.62
N ALA A 183 4.10 -11.59 12.61
CA ALA A 183 5.55 -11.50 12.40
C ALA A 183 6.06 -12.58 11.43
N ASN A 184 6.96 -12.18 10.53
CA ASN A 184 7.53 -13.02 9.48
C ASN A 184 6.50 -13.72 8.57
N ALA A 185 5.27 -13.22 8.51
CA ALA A 185 4.32 -13.68 7.52
C ALA A 185 4.69 -13.17 6.13
N VAL A 186 4.37 -13.95 5.12
CA VAL A 186 4.60 -13.58 3.71
C VAL A 186 3.26 -13.49 2.99
N ILE A 187 2.99 -12.31 2.45
CA ILE A 187 1.87 -12.07 1.55
C ILE A 187 2.42 -12.09 0.13
N ALA A 188 2.06 -13.11 -0.62
CA ALA A 188 2.53 -13.29 -1.99
C ALA A 188 1.87 -12.28 -2.96
N PRO A 189 2.53 -11.99 -4.09
CA PRO A 189 2.02 -11.04 -5.08
C PRO A 189 0.62 -11.39 -5.59
N GLY A 190 -0.25 -10.38 -5.66
CA GLY A 190 -1.62 -10.51 -6.11
C GLY A 190 -2.63 -10.85 -5.02
N ALA A 191 -2.24 -10.82 -3.75
CA ALA A 191 -3.15 -11.14 -2.65
C ALA A 191 -4.21 -10.05 -2.43
N ILE A 192 -5.44 -10.50 -2.16
CA ILE A 192 -6.57 -9.64 -1.76
C ILE A 192 -7.06 -10.11 -0.41
N LEU A 193 -6.92 -9.28 0.61
CA LEU A 193 -7.33 -9.57 1.98
C LEU A 193 -8.56 -8.75 2.37
N ALA A 194 -9.63 -9.42 2.76
CA ALA A 194 -10.84 -8.76 3.26
C ALA A 194 -10.56 -7.99 4.56
N ARG A 195 -11.41 -7.04 4.90
CA ARG A 195 -11.31 -6.28 6.15
C ARG A 195 -11.24 -7.19 7.37
N GLY A 196 -10.41 -6.82 8.34
CA GLY A 196 -10.26 -7.54 9.60
C GLY A 196 -9.57 -8.90 9.46
N THR A 197 -9.00 -9.23 8.31
CA THR A 197 -8.26 -10.49 8.15
C THR A 197 -7.06 -10.53 9.09
N VAL A 198 -6.90 -11.66 9.79
CA VAL A 198 -5.75 -11.93 10.66
C VAL A 198 -4.91 -13.03 10.05
N ILE A 199 -3.66 -12.72 9.74
CA ILE A 199 -2.66 -13.69 9.26
C ILE A 199 -1.76 -14.06 10.45
N PRO A 200 -1.63 -15.34 10.80
CA PRO A 200 -0.78 -15.75 11.92
C PRO A 200 0.70 -15.49 11.62
N ARG A 201 1.52 -15.48 12.69
CA ARG A 201 2.97 -15.43 12.55
C ARG A 201 3.47 -16.59 11.70
N LEU A 202 4.49 -16.33 10.86
CA LEU A 202 5.02 -17.27 9.87
C LEU A 202 3.99 -17.73 8.83
N GLY A 203 2.83 -17.06 8.74
CA GLY A 203 1.79 -17.39 7.77
C GLY A 203 2.24 -17.10 6.34
N LEU A 204 1.87 -17.97 5.42
CA LEU A 204 1.99 -17.72 3.98
C LEU A 204 0.59 -17.53 3.38
N VAL A 205 0.39 -16.41 2.70
CA VAL A 205 -0.79 -16.18 1.87
C VAL A 205 -0.37 -16.18 0.41
N ASP A 206 -0.73 -17.20 -0.32
CA ASP A 206 -0.59 -17.28 -1.77
C ASP A 206 -1.93 -17.70 -2.39
N GLN A 207 -2.68 -16.73 -2.90
CA GLN A 207 -4.00 -16.94 -3.52
C GLN A 207 -3.92 -17.33 -5.00
N SER A 208 -2.72 -17.42 -5.56
CA SER A 208 -2.52 -17.85 -6.96
C SER A 208 -2.33 -19.37 -7.09
N VAL A 209 -2.14 -20.05 -5.96
CA VAL A 209 -1.99 -21.50 -5.87
C VAL A 209 -3.32 -22.03 -5.34
N GLY A 210 -4.18 -22.48 -6.24
CA GLY A 210 -5.46 -23.10 -5.93
C GLY A 210 -5.77 -24.17 -6.97
#